data_48845d94d319d2d66aa328a39537a84d
#
_entry.id   48845d94d319d2d66aa328a39537a84d
#
_cell.length_a   1.000
_cell.length_b   1.000
_cell.length_c   1.000
_cell.angle_alpha   90.00
_cell.angle_beta   90.00
_cell.angle_gamma   90.00
#
_symmetry.space_group_name_H-M   'P 1'
#
loop_
_entity.id
_entity.type
_entity.pdbx_description
1 polymer ?
#
loop_
_entity_poly.entity_id
_entity_poly.type
_entity_poly.pdbx_seq_one_letter_code
_entity_poly.pdbx_strand_id
1 'polypeptide(L)'
;MSWKKKLGVDVLTAARARIADVFDQFLHVYLSGPSGKDSGVMMHLACQEARRRGRRVGVLYLDLEAQYALTIDFVREMFALYADVIDPSWVALPLHLRNAVSMHQPYWVSWDPRCRAAWVREPDPQSITDPAHFPFYRPPEDDDAMEFEEFIADFGHWYGRGEPTCCLVGIRAAESLNRWRAISGDHHRFGDRKWTTWKGAALYNAYPIYDWRVEDVWTY
;
A
#
# COMPACT_ATOMS: atom_id res chain seq x y z
N MET A 1 -32.56 8.41 1.19
CA MET A 1 -32.35 7.59 -0.02
C MET A 1 -31.02 6.85 0.14
N SER A 2 -30.99 5.51 0.01
CA SER A 2 -29.74 4.74 0.14
C SER A 2 -28.93 4.91 -1.15
N TRP A 3 -27.77 5.54 -1.05
CA TRP A 3 -26.81 5.68 -2.15
C TRP A 3 -26.12 4.36 -2.53
N LYS A 4 -26.40 3.29 -1.78
CA LYS A 4 -25.79 1.97 -1.99
C LYS A 4 -26.60 1.19 -3.02
N LYS A 5 -25.99 0.95 -4.19
CA LYS A 5 -26.54 0.05 -5.20
C LYS A 5 -26.21 -1.39 -4.79
N LYS A 6 -27.21 -2.23 -4.57
CA LYS A 6 -26.99 -3.67 -4.39
C LYS A 6 -26.59 -4.31 -5.71
N LEU A 7 -25.45 -4.98 -5.75
CA LEU A 7 -24.91 -5.61 -6.97
C LEU A 7 -25.47 -7.02 -7.19
N GLY A 8 -26.19 -7.61 -6.21
CA GLY A 8 -26.71 -8.98 -6.30
C GLY A 8 -25.66 -10.07 -6.07
N VAL A 9 -24.43 -9.71 -5.71
CA VAL A 9 -23.34 -10.61 -5.35
C VAL A 9 -22.79 -10.25 -3.98
N ASP A 10 -22.22 -11.20 -3.26
CA ASP A 10 -21.55 -10.94 -2.00
C ASP A 10 -20.24 -10.17 -2.20
N VAL A 11 -19.77 -9.53 -1.13
CA VAL A 11 -18.59 -8.63 -1.21
C VAL A 11 -17.29 -9.38 -1.50
N LEU A 12 -17.16 -10.63 -1.07
CA LEU A 12 -15.97 -11.46 -1.34
C LEU A 12 -15.90 -11.84 -2.82
N THR A 13 -17.00 -12.30 -3.40
CA THR A 13 -17.09 -12.58 -4.84
C THR A 13 -16.79 -11.34 -5.67
N ALA A 14 -17.34 -10.18 -5.27
CA ALA A 14 -17.07 -8.92 -5.95
C ALA A 14 -15.59 -8.50 -5.84
N ALA A 15 -14.97 -8.66 -4.66
CA ALA A 15 -13.55 -8.32 -4.46
C ALA A 15 -12.63 -9.22 -5.29
N ARG A 16 -12.88 -10.53 -5.31
CA ARG A 16 -12.14 -11.49 -6.15
C ARG A 16 -12.24 -11.16 -7.64
N ALA A 17 -13.44 -10.82 -8.13
CA ALA A 17 -13.63 -10.41 -9.51
C ALA A 17 -12.85 -9.14 -9.87
N ARG A 18 -12.81 -8.15 -8.97
CA ARG A 18 -12.03 -6.91 -9.15
C ARG A 18 -10.53 -7.18 -9.17
N ILE A 19 -10.03 -8.05 -8.28
CA ILE A 19 -8.62 -8.42 -8.24
C ILE A 19 -8.26 -9.17 -9.52
N ALA A 20 -9.08 -10.13 -9.95
CA ALA A 20 -8.86 -10.86 -11.19
C ALA A 20 -8.78 -9.90 -12.39
N ASP A 21 -9.70 -8.93 -12.48
CA ASP A 21 -9.70 -7.89 -13.51
C ASP A 21 -8.42 -7.03 -13.47
N VAL A 22 -7.91 -6.65 -12.29
CA VAL A 22 -6.62 -5.95 -12.19
C VAL A 22 -5.49 -6.79 -12.78
N PHE A 23 -5.42 -8.08 -12.45
CA PHE A 23 -4.39 -8.97 -13.01
C PHE A 23 -4.54 -9.22 -14.52
N ASP A 24 -5.75 -9.06 -15.08
CA ASP A 24 -6.01 -9.14 -16.53
C ASP A 24 -5.54 -7.88 -17.27
N GLN A 25 -5.67 -6.72 -16.62
CA GLN A 25 -5.43 -5.42 -17.26
C GLN A 25 -4.00 -4.90 -17.07
N PHE A 26 -3.31 -5.32 -15.99
CA PHE A 26 -2.01 -4.77 -15.63
C PHE A 26 -0.94 -5.85 -15.59
N LEU A 27 0.17 -5.57 -16.27
CA LEU A 27 1.36 -6.43 -16.22
C LEU A 27 2.02 -6.36 -14.84
N HIS A 28 2.13 -5.15 -14.29
CA HIS A 28 2.72 -4.90 -12.98
C HIS A 28 1.63 -4.61 -11.96
N VAL A 29 1.54 -5.48 -10.95
CA VAL A 29 0.60 -5.34 -9.82
C VAL A 29 1.38 -5.41 -8.52
N TYR A 30 1.15 -4.45 -7.64
CA TYR A 30 1.72 -4.49 -6.30
C TYR A 30 0.68 -4.09 -5.25
N LEU A 31 0.99 -4.39 -3.98
CA LEU A 31 0.16 -4.05 -2.83
C LEU A 31 0.82 -2.94 -2.02
N SER A 32 0.02 -2.01 -1.51
CA SER A 32 0.38 -1.19 -0.36
C SER A 32 0.29 -2.06 0.89
N GLY A 33 1.41 -2.28 1.56
CA GLY A 33 1.75 -3.38 2.47
C GLY A 33 0.81 -3.70 3.63
N PRO A 34 0.99 -4.85 4.25
CA PRO A 34 0.13 -5.36 5.29
C PRO A 34 0.44 -4.68 6.64
N SER A 35 -0.13 -3.51 6.89
CA SER A 35 0.03 -2.81 8.17
C SER A 35 -1.15 -2.99 9.14
N GLY A 36 -2.18 -3.74 8.74
CA GLY A 36 -3.37 -3.98 9.54
C GLY A 36 -4.33 -4.97 8.90
N LYS A 37 -5.48 -5.21 9.55
CA LYS A 37 -6.46 -6.24 9.13
C LYS A 37 -6.95 -6.09 7.68
N ASP A 38 -7.27 -4.88 7.25
CA ASP A 38 -7.85 -4.63 5.92
C ASP A 38 -6.82 -4.87 4.81
N SER A 39 -5.59 -4.38 5.01
CA SER A 39 -4.46 -4.63 4.09
C SER A 39 -3.99 -6.09 4.14
N GLY A 40 -4.10 -6.76 5.28
CA GLY A 40 -3.83 -8.19 5.42
C GLY A 40 -4.79 -9.03 4.59
N VAL A 41 -6.10 -8.78 4.69
CA VAL A 41 -7.12 -9.43 3.85
C VAL A 41 -6.86 -9.15 2.36
N MET A 42 -6.54 -7.89 2.01
CA MET A 42 -6.20 -7.53 0.63
C MET A 42 -4.99 -8.33 0.11
N MET A 43 -3.93 -8.45 0.91
CA MET A 43 -2.75 -9.24 0.57
C MET A 43 -3.11 -10.72 0.38
N HIS A 44 -3.90 -11.30 1.28
CA HIS A 44 -4.34 -12.69 1.16
C HIS A 44 -5.08 -12.94 -0.16
N LEU A 45 -6.07 -12.11 -0.49
CA LEU A 45 -6.84 -12.23 -1.73
C LEU A 45 -5.97 -12.07 -2.98
N ALA A 46 -5.07 -11.09 -2.99
CA ALA A 46 -4.18 -10.85 -4.12
C ALA A 46 -3.16 -11.98 -4.31
N CYS A 47 -2.60 -12.51 -3.22
CA CYS A 47 -1.67 -13.65 -3.27
C CYS A 47 -2.37 -14.93 -3.76
N GLN A 48 -3.63 -15.17 -3.37
CA GLN A 48 -4.41 -16.29 -3.92
C GLN A 48 -4.57 -16.16 -5.43
N GLU A 49 -4.91 -14.97 -5.93
CA GLU A 49 -5.09 -14.74 -7.36
C GLU A 49 -3.76 -14.85 -8.12
N ALA A 50 -2.67 -14.31 -7.56
CA ALA A 50 -1.34 -14.43 -8.14
C ALA A 50 -0.91 -15.90 -8.28
N ARG A 51 -1.09 -16.71 -7.21
CA ARG A 51 -0.83 -18.16 -7.26
C ARG A 51 -1.66 -18.87 -8.32
N ARG A 52 -2.96 -18.56 -8.40
CA ARG A 52 -3.87 -19.14 -9.41
C ARG A 52 -3.40 -18.89 -10.84
N ARG A 53 -2.72 -17.75 -11.07
CA ARG A 53 -2.21 -17.34 -12.39
C ARG A 53 -0.74 -17.74 -12.62
N GLY A 54 -0.05 -18.30 -11.65
CA GLY A 54 1.39 -18.54 -11.73
C GLY A 54 2.20 -17.26 -11.86
N ARG A 55 1.67 -16.14 -11.31
CA ARG A 55 2.31 -14.80 -11.33
C ARG A 55 2.81 -14.45 -9.93
N ARG A 56 3.73 -13.49 -9.87
CA ARG A 56 4.14 -12.84 -8.62
C ARG A 56 3.47 -11.49 -8.48
N VAL A 57 3.37 -10.98 -7.26
CA VAL A 57 2.81 -9.67 -6.93
C VAL A 57 3.77 -8.91 -6.03
N GLY A 58 4.05 -7.65 -6.34
CA GLY A 58 4.87 -6.80 -5.49
C GLY A 58 4.18 -6.48 -4.17
N VAL A 59 4.95 -6.29 -3.10
CA VAL A 59 4.44 -5.80 -1.81
C VAL A 59 5.36 -4.70 -1.31
N LEU A 60 4.86 -3.46 -1.30
CA LEU A 60 5.56 -2.33 -0.72
C LEU A 60 5.12 -2.15 0.74
N TYR A 61 6.02 -2.31 1.68
CA TYR A 61 5.81 -1.92 3.07
C TYR A 61 6.83 -0.84 3.46
N LEU A 62 6.34 0.35 3.77
CA LEU A 62 7.16 1.44 4.30
C LEU A 62 7.16 1.36 5.82
N ASP A 63 8.31 1.04 6.35
CA ASP A 63 8.56 0.96 7.77
C ASP A 63 8.92 2.35 8.30
N LEU A 64 8.00 2.95 9.02
CA LEU A 64 8.13 4.31 9.53
C LEU A 64 8.73 4.35 10.94
N GLU A 65 9.60 3.39 11.30
CA GLU A 65 10.33 3.32 12.59
C GLU A 65 9.39 3.13 13.79
N ALA A 66 8.58 4.14 14.12
CA ALA A 66 7.70 4.16 15.29
C ALA A 66 6.42 3.32 15.10
N GLN A 67 6.56 2.10 14.62
CA GLN A 67 5.47 1.13 14.48
C GLN A 67 5.34 0.27 15.74
N TYR A 68 4.12 -0.18 16.05
CA TYR A 68 3.91 -1.14 17.13
C TYR A 68 4.61 -2.47 16.81
N ALA A 69 5.19 -3.11 17.84
CA ALA A 69 5.86 -4.41 17.70
C ALA A 69 4.95 -5.46 17.03
N LEU A 70 3.67 -5.53 17.43
CA LEU A 70 2.69 -6.44 16.81
C LEU A 70 2.47 -6.15 15.31
N THR A 71 2.59 -4.91 14.86
CA THR A 71 2.51 -4.58 13.44
C THR A 71 3.70 -5.17 12.68
N ILE A 72 4.90 -5.03 13.26
CA ILE A 72 6.13 -5.58 12.66
C ILE A 72 6.08 -7.11 12.62
N ASP A 73 5.64 -7.75 13.69
CA ASP A 73 5.49 -9.20 13.74
C ASP A 73 4.48 -9.69 12.71
N PHE A 74 3.35 -9.00 12.58
CA PHE A 74 2.35 -9.29 11.55
C PHE A 74 2.91 -9.16 10.12
N VAL A 75 3.71 -8.12 9.85
CA VAL A 75 4.38 -7.98 8.54
C VAL A 75 5.32 -9.14 8.25
N ARG A 76 6.14 -9.54 9.25
CA ARG A 76 7.04 -10.70 9.13
C ARG A 76 6.27 -11.98 8.80
N GLU A 77 5.19 -12.24 9.55
CA GLU A 77 4.34 -13.40 9.34
C GLU A 77 3.74 -13.42 7.94
N MET A 78 3.19 -12.28 7.49
CA MET A 78 2.59 -12.17 6.16
C MET A 78 3.62 -12.33 5.04
N PHE A 79 4.82 -11.78 5.19
CA PHE A 79 5.89 -11.94 4.20
C PHE A 79 6.39 -13.39 4.15
N ALA A 80 6.53 -14.04 5.31
CA ALA A 80 6.90 -15.45 5.36
C ALA A 80 5.82 -16.37 4.76
N LEU A 81 4.55 -16.11 5.05
CA LEU A 81 3.40 -16.91 4.56
C LEU A 81 3.26 -16.86 3.04
N TYR A 82 3.64 -15.75 2.42
CA TYR A 82 3.50 -15.54 0.98
C TYR A 82 4.83 -15.43 0.22
N ALA A 83 5.94 -15.86 0.82
CA ALA A 83 7.28 -15.77 0.23
C ALA A 83 7.40 -16.41 -1.16
N ASP A 84 6.58 -17.43 -1.44
CA ASP A 84 6.53 -18.11 -2.73
C ASP A 84 5.95 -17.24 -3.87
N VAL A 85 5.13 -16.25 -3.55
CA VAL A 85 4.31 -15.53 -4.54
C VAL A 85 4.49 -14.01 -4.52
N ILE A 86 5.18 -13.45 -3.52
CA ILE A 86 5.42 -12.01 -3.43
C ILE A 86 6.83 -11.62 -3.85
N ASP A 87 6.95 -10.39 -4.37
CA ASP A 87 8.21 -9.66 -4.52
C ASP A 87 8.25 -8.57 -3.42
N PRO A 88 8.93 -8.84 -2.29
CA PRO A 88 8.86 -7.97 -1.13
C PRO A 88 9.74 -6.72 -1.30
N SER A 89 9.20 -5.56 -0.95
CA SER A 89 9.92 -4.31 -0.75
C SER A 89 9.60 -3.78 0.64
N TRP A 90 10.28 -4.29 1.65
CA TRP A 90 10.22 -3.76 3.01
C TRP A 90 11.24 -2.66 3.13
N VAL A 91 10.81 -1.40 3.21
CA VAL A 91 11.67 -0.23 3.12
C VAL A 91 11.80 0.43 4.48
N ALA A 92 13.04 0.56 4.97
CA ALA A 92 13.40 1.30 6.16
C ALA A 92 14.45 2.37 5.81
N LEU A 93 14.01 3.38 5.07
CA LEU A 93 14.82 4.52 4.64
C LEU A 93 14.35 5.81 5.33
N PRO A 94 15.24 6.78 5.51
CA PRO A 94 14.86 8.09 6.03
C PRO A 94 13.82 8.78 5.15
N LEU A 95 12.63 9.04 5.70
CA LEU A 95 11.54 9.73 4.99
C LEU A 95 10.94 10.82 5.87
N HIS A 96 10.58 11.95 5.28
CA HIS A 96 9.82 13.00 5.94
C HIS A 96 8.38 12.54 6.20
N LEU A 97 7.98 12.69 7.44
CA LEU A 97 6.63 12.39 7.92
C LEU A 97 6.03 13.63 8.58
N ARG A 98 4.78 13.91 8.27
CA ARG A 98 4.04 15.01 8.91
C ARG A 98 3.78 14.69 10.37
N ASN A 99 4.12 15.65 11.24
CA ASN A 99 3.85 15.55 12.66
C ASN A 99 2.45 16.11 12.96
N ALA A 100 1.49 15.23 13.22
CA ALA A 100 0.11 15.62 13.49
C ALA A 100 -0.10 16.23 14.89
N VAL A 101 0.89 16.15 15.78
CA VAL A 101 0.76 16.56 17.19
C VAL A 101 1.52 17.84 17.55
N SER A 102 2.34 18.39 16.65
CA SER A 102 3.10 19.60 16.89
C SER A 102 3.06 20.56 15.71
N MET A 103 2.65 21.81 15.98
CA MET A 103 2.76 22.91 15.01
C MET A 103 4.18 23.53 14.97
N HIS A 104 4.97 23.32 16.01
CA HIS A 104 6.34 23.86 16.12
C HIS A 104 7.36 22.95 15.44
N GLN A 105 7.07 21.66 15.34
CA GLN A 105 7.84 20.67 14.62
C GLN A 105 6.91 19.93 13.66
N PRO A 106 6.60 20.54 12.49
CA PRO A 106 5.58 20.00 11.58
C PRO A 106 5.98 18.69 10.89
N TYR A 107 7.27 18.38 10.89
CA TYR A 107 7.84 17.17 10.29
C TYR A 107 8.81 16.48 11.23
N TRP A 108 8.98 15.20 11.02
CA TRP A 108 10.07 14.39 11.57
C TRP A 108 10.56 13.40 10.50
N VAL A 109 11.76 12.91 10.64
CA VAL A 109 12.37 11.96 9.70
C VAL A 109 12.44 10.61 10.38
N SER A 110 11.77 9.60 9.80
CA SER A 110 11.95 8.20 10.23
C SER A 110 13.34 7.72 9.85
N TRP A 111 13.91 6.82 10.63
CA TRP A 111 15.22 6.22 10.37
C TRP A 111 16.35 7.24 10.15
N ASP A 112 16.26 8.45 10.73
CA ASP A 112 17.30 9.45 10.62
C ASP A 112 18.60 8.94 11.28
N PRO A 113 19.68 8.72 10.50
CA PRO A 113 20.92 8.18 11.06
C PRO A 113 21.59 9.11 12.05
N ARG A 114 21.30 10.42 12.01
CA ARG A 114 21.78 11.42 12.97
C ARG A 114 21.16 11.23 14.36
N CYS A 115 19.99 10.60 14.41
CA CYS A 115 19.21 10.36 15.62
C CYS A 115 19.15 8.86 16.00
N ARG A 116 20.06 8.03 15.49
CA ARG A 116 20.02 6.56 15.70
C ARG A 116 19.89 6.12 17.15
N ALA A 117 20.50 6.85 18.09
CA ALA A 117 20.40 6.55 19.53
C ALA A 117 18.97 6.73 20.09
N ALA A 118 18.10 7.45 19.39
CA ALA A 118 16.71 7.70 19.76
C ALA A 118 15.71 6.81 18.99
N TRP A 119 16.18 5.96 18.08
CA TRP A 119 15.30 5.05 17.34
C TRP A 119 14.55 4.13 18.29
N VAL A 120 13.28 3.89 18.00
CA VAL A 120 12.42 3.00 18.79
C VAL A 120 12.91 1.55 18.73
N ARG A 121 13.56 1.17 17.64
CA ARG A 121 14.16 -0.14 17.38
C ARG A 121 15.17 -0.06 16.24
N GLU A 122 15.90 -1.12 16.00
CA GLU A 122 16.65 -1.27 14.75
C GLU A 122 15.74 -1.70 13.59
N PRO A 123 16.10 -1.38 12.35
CA PRO A 123 15.42 -1.88 11.17
C PRO A 123 15.37 -3.41 11.14
N ASP A 124 14.31 -3.96 10.57
CA ASP A 124 14.22 -5.41 10.39
C ASP A 124 15.34 -5.91 9.47
N PRO A 125 15.98 -7.06 9.78
CA PRO A 125 17.05 -7.62 8.93
C PRO A 125 16.62 -7.88 7.47
N GLN A 126 15.32 -8.03 7.20
CA GLN A 126 14.79 -8.21 5.86
C GLN A 126 14.51 -6.89 5.14
N SER A 127 14.62 -5.76 5.86
CA SER A 127 14.31 -4.46 5.28
C SER A 127 15.44 -3.91 4.42
N ILE A 128 15.05 -3.14 3.42
CA ILE A 128 15.95 -2.40 2.52
C ILE A 128 16.33 -1.10 3.24
N THR A 129 17.60 -1.01 3.63
CA THR A 129 18.18 0.15 4.31
C THR A 129 19.22 0.87 3.45
N ASP A 130 19.56 0.32 2.28
CA ASP A 130 20.50 0.92 1.34
C ASP A 130 19.78 1.93 0.43
N PRO A 131 20.09 3.23 0.50
CA PRO A 131 19.53 4.26 -0.37
C PRO A 131 19.73 3.98 -1.87
N ALA A 132 20.82 3.33 -2.25
CA ALA A 132 21.14 3.03 -3.64
C ALA A 132 20.22 1.99 -4.28
N HIS A 133 19.41 1.28 -3.46
CA HIS A 133 18.44 0.29 -3.96
C HIS A 133 17.38 0.92 -4.87
N PHE A 134 16.97 2.15 -4.56
CA PHE A 134 15.96 2.88 -5.33
C PHE A 134 16.59 4.09 -6.04
N PRO A 135 16.80 4.05 -7.37
CA PRO A 135 17.44 5.14 -8.11
C PRO A 135 16.70 6.48 -8.04
N PHE A 136 15.41 6.46 -7.67
CA PHE A 136 14.58 7.66 -7.52
C PHE A 136 14.65 8.24 -6.11
N TYR A 137 15.17 7.51 -5.12
CA TYR A 137 15.20 7.94 -3.74
C TYR A 137 16.21 9.07 -3.54
N ARG A 138 15.80 10.10 -2.79
CA ARG A 138 16.64 11.23 -2.39
C ARG A 138 16.87 11.15 -0.88
N PRO A 139 18.12 10.84 -0.44
CA PRO A 139 18.46 10.90 0.98
C PRO A 139 18.24 12.31 1.54
N PRO A 140 17.92 12.44 2.84
CA PRO A 140 17.79 13.74 3.47
C PRO A 140 19.13 14.48 3.48
N GLU A 141 19.17 15.62 2.80
CA GLU A 141 20.22 16.63 2.90
C GLU A 141 19.61 17.84 3.61
N ASP A 142 20.10 18.13 4.83
CA ASP A 142 19.56 19.16 5.72
C ASP A 142 18.04 18.99 6.01
N ASP A 143 17.19 19.92 5.58
CA ASP A 143 15.74 19.90 5.79
C ASP A 143 14.97 19.36 4.56
N ASP A 144 15.66 18.91 3.49
CA ASP A 144 15.05 18.43 2.24
C ASP A 144 15.12 16.89 2.16
N ALA A 145 14.32 16.22 2.95
CA ALA A 145 14.13 14.77 2.82
C ALA A 145 12.89 14.46 1.98
N MET A 146 12.98 13.40 1.19
CA MET A 146 11.84 12.90 0.41
C MET A 146 10.64 12.62 1.29
N GLU A 147 9.46 13.18 0.93
CA GLU A 147 8.22 12.89 1.65
C GLU A 147 7.76 11.44 1.40
N PHE A 148 7.10 10.87 2.40
CA PHE A 148 6.49 9.54 2.32
C PHE A 148 5.56 9.37 1.10
N GLU A 149 4.74 10.38 0.80
CA GLU A 149 3.80 10.37 -0.32
C GLU A 149 4.51 10.39 -1.68
N GLU A 150 5.65 11.09 -1.78
CA GLU A 150 6.49 11.10 -2.98
C GLU A 150 7.10 9.72 -3.22
N PHE A 151 7.66 9.11 -2.16
CA PHE A 151 8.24 7.76 -2.29
C PHE A 151 7.24 6.75 -2.83
N ILE A 152 5.99 6.75 -2.33
CA ILE A 152 4.94 5.84 -2.82
C ILE A 152 4.66 6.05 -4.32
N ALA A 153 4.60 7.30 -4.77
CA ALA A 153 4.34 7.61 -6.17
C ALA A 153 5.50 7.16 -7.07
N ASP A 154 6.72 7.51 -6.69
CA ASP A 154 7.93 7.17 -7.45
C ASP A 154 8.21 5.65 -7.44
N PHE A 155 7.92 4.97 -6.32
CA PHE A 155 7.98 3.51 -6.26
C PHE A 155 7.05 2.86 -7.30
N GLY A 156 5.83 3.35 -7.42
CA GLY A 156 4.87 2.80 -8.40
C GLY A 156 5.37 2.94 -9.84
N HIS A 157 5.96 4.06 -10.19
CA HIS A 157 6.56 4.30 -11.50
C HIS A 157 7.81 3.43 -11.74
N TRP A 158 8.69 3.33 -10.74
CA TRP A 158 9.88 2.50 -10.79
C TRP A 158 9.55 1.01 -10.93
N TYR A 159 8.61 0.52 -10.10
CA TYR A 159 8.16 -0.87 -10.12
C TYR A 159 7.54 -1.24 -11.47
N GLY A 160 6.79 -0.32 -12.06
CA GLY A 160 6.11 -0.48 -13.36
C GLY A 160 7.04 -0.42 -14.57
N ARG A 161 8.28 0.05 -14.43
CA ARG A 161 9.25 0.15 -15.54
C ARG A 161 8.72 0.86 -16.78
N GLY A 162 7.83 1.84 -16.59
CA GLY A 162 7.17 2.58 -17.67
C GLY A 162 5.90 1.92 -18.23
N GLU A 163 5.55 0.72 -17.78
CA GLU A 163 4.34 0.01 -18.18
C GLU A 163 3.15 0.33 -17.27
N PRO A 164 1.91 0.13 -17.73
CA PRO A 164 0.73 0.29 -16.89
C PRO A 164 0.79 -0.57 -15.62
N THR A 165 0.67 0.11 -14.48
CA THR A 165 0.89 -0.48 -13.15
C THR A 165 -0.29 -0.20 -12.25
N CYS A 166 -0.66 -1.17 -11.44
CA CYS A 166 -1.74 -1.03 -10.47
C CYS A 166 -1.28 -1.36 -9.04
N CYS A 167 -1.50 -0.41 -8.14
CA CYS A 167 -1.39 -0.62 -6.69
C CYS A 167 -2.73 -1.08 -6.12
N LEU A 168 -2.76 -2.25 -5.51
CA LEU A 168 -3.90 -2.72 -4.72
C LEU A 168 -3.83 -2.12 -3.31
N VAL A 169 -4.87 -1.39 -2.94
CA VAL A 169 -4.92 -0.67 -1.64
C VAL A 169 -6.11 -1.18 -0.82
N GLY A 170 -5.80 -1.70 0.37
CA GLY A 170 -6.77 -2.29 1.29
C GLY A 170 -7.53 -1.25 2.11
N ILE A 171 -8.26 -0.33 1.45
CA ILE A 171 -9.10 0.66 2.14
C ILE A 171 -10.59 0.41 1.92
N ARG A 172 -11.40 0.80 2.90
CA ARG A 172 -12.87 0.70 2.87
C ARG A 172 -13.52 2.07 2.94
N ALA A 173 -14.55 2.31 2.11
CA ALA A 173 -15.28 3.56 2.09
C ALA A 173 -15.96 3.89 3.44
N ALA A 174 -16.32 2.85 4.21
CA ALA A 174 -16.97 2.99 5.51
C ALA A 174 -16.02 3.38 6.66
N GLU A 175 -14.70 3.42 6.42
CA GLU A 175 -13.67 3.64 7.44
C GLU A 175 -13.57 5.11 7.87
N SER A 176 -13.64 6.01 6.90
CA SER A 176 -13.61 7.45 7.14
C SER A 176 -14.14 8.23 5.93
N LEU A 177 -14.50 9.50 6.16
CA LEU A 177 -14.91 10.42 5.09
C LEU A 177 -13.79 10.62 4.05
N ASN A 178 -12.52 10.63 4.48
CA ASN A 178 -11.38 10.77 3.57
C ASN A 178 -11.22 9.53 2.68
N ARG A 179 -11.40 8.31 3.24
CA ARG A 179 -11.39 7.06 2.47
C ARG A 179 -12.55 7.03 1.47
N TRP A 180 -13.75 7.44 1.89
CA TRP A 180 -14.89 7.56 1.01
C TRP A 180 -14.62 8.54 -0.15
N ARG A 181 -14.05 9.73 0.13
CA ARG A 181 -13.70 10.73 -0.89
C ARG A 181 -12.65 10.22 -1.87
N ALA A 182 -11.64 9.50 -1.39
CA ALA A 182 -10.59 8.91 -2.23
C ALA A 182 -11.16 7.91 -3.26
N ILE A 183 -12.29 7.28 -2.97
CA ILE A 183 -12.92 6.28 -3.84
C ILE A 183 -14.05 6.90 -4.68
N SER A 184 -14.91 7.73 -4.06
CA SER A 184 -16.13 8.25 -4.68
C SER A 184 -15.97 9.58 -5.40
N GLY A 185 -14.84 10.27 -5.22
CA GLY A 185 -14.55 11.55 -5.86
C GLY A 185 -14.56 11.47 -7.39
N ASP A 186 -14.62 12.64 -8.03
CA ASP A 186 -14.52 12.75 -9.49
C ASP A 186 -13.04 12.65 -9.91
N HIS A 187 -12.54 11.42 -9.97
CA HIS A 187 -11.17 11.09 -10.33
C HIS A 187 -11.12 10.43 -11.70
N HIS A 188 -10.02 10.65 -12.43
CA HIS A 188 -9.71 9.81 -13.57
C HIS A 188 -9.56 8.36 -13.12
N ARG A 189 -10.19 7.45 -13.86
CA ARG A 189 -10.30 6.03 -13.54
C ARG A 189 -9.77 5.18 -14.67
N PHE A 190 -9.51 3.92 -14.38
CA PHE A 190 -9.18 2.97 -15.43
C PHE A 190 -10.49 2.48 -16.10
N GLY A 191 -10.84 3.05 -17.25
CA GLY A 191 -12.11 2.80 -17.91
C GLY A 191 -13.31 3.12 -17.00
N ASP A 192 -14.32 2.26 -16.99
CA ASP A 192 -15.54 2.42 -16.18
C ASP A 192 -15.41 1.92 -14.72
N ARG A 193 -14.21 1.58 -14.28
CA ARG A 193 -13.95 0.96 -12.98
C ARG A 193 -13.96 1.99 -11.85
N LYS A 194 -15.12 2.22 -11.26
CA LYS A 194 -15.36 3.20 -10.18
C LYS A 194 -14.55 2.95 -8.90
N TRP A 195 -13.93 1.79 -8.79
CA TRP A 195 -13.06 1.38 -7.68
C TRP A 195 -11.58 1.53 -8.01
N THR A 196 -11.23 2.33 -9.02
CA THR A 196 -9.86 2.68 -9.39
C THR A 196 -9.67 4.19 -9.40
N THR A 197 -8.43 4.64 -9.23
CA THR A 197 -8.03 6.05 -9.31
C THR A 197 -6.70 6.15 -10.02
N TRP A 198 -6.61 7.03 -11.00
CA TRP A 198 -5.36 7.37 -11.68
C TRP A 198 -4.44 8.17 -10.73
N LYS A 199 -3.15 7.88 -10.75
CA LYS A 199 -2.12 8.49 -9.88
C LYS A 199 -1.00 9.18 -10.65
N GLY A 200 -1.15 9.36 -11.94
CA GLY A 200 -0.17 9.97 -12.82
C GLY A 200 0.45 8.93 -13.76
N ALA A 201 0.93 9.40 -14.91
CA ALA A 201 1.50 8.57 -15.97
C ALA A 201 0.68 7.28 -16.20
N ALA A 202 1.29 6.11 -16.05
CA ALA A 202 0.64 4.81 -16.20
C ALA A 202 0.30 4.13 -14.86
N LEU A 203 0.26 4.87 -13.73
CA LEU A 203 0.02 4.34 -12.39
C LEU A 203 -1.45 4.52 -11.97
N TYR A 204 -2.04 3.45 -11.44
CA TYR A 204 -3.40 3.41 -10.90
C TYR A 204 -3.42 2.79 -9.50
N ASN A 205 -4.33 3.29 -8.67
CA ASN A 205 -4.73 2.58 -7.46
C ASN A 205 -6.05 1.86 -7.70
N ALA A 206 -6.17 0.66 -7.13
CA ALA A 206 -7.42 -0.10 -7.10
C ALA A 206 -7.81 -0.44 -5.65
N TYR A 207 -9.10 -0.39 -5.38
CA TYR A 207 -9.69 -0.58 -4.05
C TYR A 207 -10.68 -1.76 -4.05
N PRO A 208 -10.24 -3.00 -4.20
CA PRO A 208 -11.13 -4.15 -4.40
C PRO A 208 -12.12 -4.41 -3.26
N ILE A 209 -11.75 -4.06 -2.01
CA ILE A 209 -12.57 -4.24 -0.81
C ILE A 209 -13.26 -2.95 -0.34
N TYR A 210 -13.38 -1.94 -1.22
CA TYR A 210 -13.90 -0.61 -0.84
C TYR A 210 -15.30 -0.61 -0.25
N ASP A 211 -16.13 -1.57 -0.63
CA ASP A 211 -17.53 -1.72 -0.22
C ASP A 211 -17.74 -2.66 0.99
N TRP A 212 -16.64 -3.21 1.53
CA TRP A 212 -16.68 -4.08 2.70
C TRP A 212 -17.00 -3.29 3.98
N ARG A 213 -17.72 -3.94 4.88
CA ARG A 213 -17.89 -3.50 6.27
C ARG A 213 -16.79 -4.11 7.14
N VAL A 214 -16.72 -3.63 8.39
CA VAL A 214 -15.75 -4.19 9.34
C VAL A 214 -16.06 -5.66 9.65
N GLU A 215 -17.34 -6.01 9.70
CA GLU A 215 -17.81 -7.37 9.92
C GLU A 215 -17.35 -8.31 8.81
N ASP A 216 -17.39 -7.85 7.55
CA ASP A 216 -16.95 -8.66 6.40
C ASP A 216 -15.45 -9.00 6.50
N VAL A 217 -14.63 -8.06 7.01
CA VAL A 217 -13.19 -8.27 7.22
C VAL A 217 -12.91 -9.31 8.30
N TRP A 218 -13.70 -9.30 9.39
CA TRP A 218 -13.53 -10.24 10.50
C TRP A 218 -14.15 -11.63 10.24
N THR A 219 -15.07 -11.71 9.29
CA THR A 219 -15.70 -12.98 8.90
C THR A 219 -14.84 -13.76 7.90
N TYR A 220 -14.01 -13.06 7.14
CA TYR A 220 -13.10 -13.64 6.18
C TYR A 220 -11.89 -14.28 6.86
#